data_8aea3bf70477132086dd6951716675da
#
_entry.id   8aea3bf70477132086dd6951716675da
#
_cell.length_a   1.000
_cell.length_b   1.000
_cell.length_c   1.000
_cell.angle_alpha   90.00
_cell.angle_beta   90.00
_cell.angle_gamma   90.00
#
_symmetry.space_group_name_H-M   'P 1'
#
loop_
_entity.id
_entity.type
_entity.pdbx_description
1 polymer ?
#
loop_
_entity_poly.entity_id
_entity_poly.type
_entity_poly.pdbx_seq_one_letter_code
_entity_poly.pdbx_strand_id
1 'polypeptide(L)'
;MINLSIAIPDSCLIESQTILDKSYKISQISRSCSIFCVNNIIIFHDSSVKAEKMDKKILKTILEYLDTPPYLRKKIFPKMWILKHAGILPPIKSPHHKALIDIKKIRNQEIRFGFVVKQNDSLYVDVGLEKLIQYKGNQLGKKVLVKITNNVQLLAEDISKENVDGYWGYDVQFADSLSTLLGNTEGEVLMTSVEGSQFTRHVNDLMIKIKESKNLLVVFGGPKFGLRKILECENKKISSNNNFMNMFPMQGTQTVRFEEAILGTLSIINNYLHA
;
A
#
# COMPACT_ATOMS: atom_id res chain seq x y z
N MET A 1 -9.18 -2.57 -14.66
CA MET A 1 -8.38 -1.56 -13.90
C MET A 1 -6.96 -2.08 -13.85
N ILE A 2 -5.94 -1.21 -13.91
CA ILE A 2 -4.53 -1.62 -13.78
C ILE A 2 -4.24 -1.89 -12.32
N ASN A 3 -3.58 -3.01 -12.03
CA ASN A 3 -3.10 -3.36 -10.70
C ASN A 3 -1.75 -2.65 -10.48
N LEU A 4 -1.78 -1.52 -9.79
CA LEU A 4 -0.60 -0.71 -9.50
C LEU A 4 -0.02 -1.10 -8.14
N SER A 5 1.22 -1.53 -8.13
CA SER A 5 1.97 -1.87 -6.91
C SER A 5 3.22 -1.00 -6.79
N ILE A 6 3.63 -0.71 -5.57
CA ILE A 6 4.93 -0.11 -5.30
C ILE A 6 5.79 -1.04 -4.46
N ALA A 7 7.10 -1.00 -4.68
CA ALA A 7 8.08 -1.67 -3.83
C ALA A 7 9.01 -0.63 -3.19
N ILE A 8 9.15 -0.74 -1.87
CA ILE A 8 9.96 0.17 -1.04
C ILE A 8 10.93 -0.63 -0.18
N PRO A 9 12.16 -0.15 0.04
CA PRO A 9 13.11 -0.82 0.91
C PRO A 9 12.75 -0.64 2.39
N ASP A 10 13.03 -1.65 3.21
CA ASP A 10 12.87 -1.58 4.67
C ASP A 10 13.80 -0.53 5.31
N SER A 11 14.82 -0.06 4.58
CA SER A 11 15.74 1.02 4.96
C SER A 11 15.18 2.43 4.73
N CYS A 12 13.99 2.59 4.15
CA CYS A 12 13.45 3.91 3.75
C CYS A 12 13.27 4.90 4.92
N LEU A 13 13.30 4.42 6.17
CA LEU A 13 13.19 5.24 7.38
C LEU A 13 14.53 5.62 8.01
N ILE A 14 15.66 5.19 7.46
CA ILE A 14 16.99 5.28 8.08
C ILE A 14 17.42 6.73 8.43
N GLU A 15 16.90 7.71 7.71
CA GLU A 15 17.18 9.13 7.95
C GLU A 15 16.25 9.76 9.01
N SER A 16 15.18 9.08 9.38
CA SER A 16 14.22 9.55 10.38
C SER A 16 14.64 9.08 11.77
N GLN A 17 14.99 10.01 12.65
CA GLN A 17 15.52 9.65 13.96
C GLN A 17 14.42 9.33 14.97
N THR A 18 13.33 10.09 14.97
CA THR A 18 12.25 9.93 15.94
C THR A 18 11.08 9.13 15.39
N ILE A 19 10.30 8.51 16.28
CA ILE A 19 9.06 7.82 15.88
C ILE A 19 8.04 8.81 15.25
N LEU A 20 8.10 10.07 15.61
CA LEU A 20 7.26 11.09 15.02
C LEU A 20 7.64 11.32 13.56
N ASP A 21 8.94 11.52 13.26
CA ASP A 21 9.43 11.73 11.90
C ASP A 21 9.14 10.52 11.02
N LYS A 22 9.40 9.30 11.55
CA LYS A 22 9.05 8.04 10.87
C LYS A 22 7.56 7.98 10.56
N SER A 23 6.71 8.33 11.52
CA SER A 23 5.25 8.32 11.34
C SER A 23 4.79 9.34 10.29
N TYR A 24 5.36 10.53 10.27
CA TYR A 24 5.06 11.54 9.25
C TYR A 24 5.46 11.07 7.85
N LYS A 25 6.69 10.56 7.69
CA LYS A 25 7.17 10.02 6.40
C LYS A 25 6.26 8.90 5.89
N ILE A 26 5.91 7.95 6.76
CA ILE A 26 5.00 6.85 6.40
C ILE A 26 3.61 7.37 6.02
N SER A 27 3.11 8.40 6.71
CA SER A 27 1.80 8.98 6.38
C SER A 27 1.78 9.64 5.00
N GLN A 28 2.87 10.25 4.58
CA GLN A 28 3.02 10.82 3.23
C GLN A 28 3.04 9.72 2.17
N ILE A 29 3.77 8.62 2.40
CA ILE A 29 3.78 7.43 1.54
C ILE A 29 2.36 6.86 1.41
N SER A 30 1.71 6.61 2.54
CA SER A 30 0.35 6.08 2.61
C SER A 30 -0.67 6.95 1.85
N ARG A 31 -0.58 8.28 2.01
CA ARG A 31 -1.44 9.21 1.28
C ARG A 31 -1.18 9.20 -0.22
N SER A 32 0.09 9.21 -0.64
CA SER A 32 0.46 9.12 -2.05
C SER A 32 -0.10 7.85 -2.70
N CYS A 33 0.06 6.70 -2.02
CA CYS A 33 -0.51 5.44 -2.47
C CYS A 33 -2.04 5.48 -2.59
N SER A 34 -2.71 6.10 -1.63
CA SER A 34 -4.17 6.20 -1.64
C SER A 34 -4.69 7.18 -2.69
N ILE A 35 -3.98 8.28 -2.96
CA ILE A 35 -4.34 9.25 -3.99
C ILE A 35 -4.31 8.60 -5.38
N PHE A 36 -3.31 7.79 -5.65
CA PHE A 36 -3.09 7.16 -6.96
C PHE A 36 -3.54 5.70 -7.03
N CYS A 37 -4.42 5.28 -6.13
CA CYS A 37 -5.06 3.96 -6.14
C CYS A 37 -4.07 2.78 -6.19
N VAL A 38 -2.95 2.87 -5.46
CA VAL A 38 -1.99 1.76 -5.33
C VAL A 38 -2.66 0.58 -4.62
N ASN A 39 -2.55 -0.62 -5.20
CA ASN A 39 -3.17 -1.83 -4.68
C ASN A 39 -2.28 -2.55 -3.66
N ASN A 40 -0.95 -2.54 -3.88
CA ASN A 40 0.00 -3.22 -2.99
C ASN A 40 1.19 -2.33 -2.66
N ILE A 41 1.62 -2.36 -1.41
CA ILE A 41 2.89 -1.80 -0.94
C ILE A 41 3.76 -2.98 -0.51
N ILE A 42 4.84 -3.25 -1.25
CA ILE A 42 5.73 -4.37 -0.99
C ILE A 42 7.00 -3.83 -0.34
N ILE A 43 7.26 -4.27 0.89
CA ILE A 43 8.46 -3.88 1.64
C ILE A 43 9.52 -4.96 1.43
N PHE A 44 10.57 -4.66 0.68
CA PHE A 44 11.68 -5.59 0.45
C PHE A 44 12.86 -5.29 1.39
N HIS A 45 13.68 -6.32 1.65
CA HIS A 45 14.89 -6.16 2.44
C HIS A 45 15.98 -5.46 1.61
N ASP A 46 16.55 -4.38 2.18
CA ASP A 46 17.68 -3.65 1.60
C ASP A 46 19.00 -4.24 2.10
N SER A 47 19.63 -5.05 1.27
CA SER A 47 20.91 -5.70 1.57
C SER A 47 22.12 -4.75 1.56
N SER A 48 21.98 -3.52 1.08
CA SER A 48 23.05 -2.54 0.99
C SER A 48 23.32 -1.80 2.31
N VAL A 49 22.37 -1.86 3.25
CA VAL A 49 22.47 -1.21 4.56
C VAL A 49 21.96 -2.14 5.67
N LYS A 50 22.47 -1.92 6.88
CA LYS A 50 21.92 -2.58 8.07
C LYS A 50 20.67 -1.84 8.54
N ALA A 51 19.51 -2.20 7.99
CA ALA A 51 18.24 -1.65 8.46
C ALA A 51 17.89 -2.17 9.87
N GLU A 52 17.25 -1.34 10.67
CA GLU A 52 16.75 -1.77 11.98
C GLU A 52 15.52 -2.68 11.79
N LYS A 53 15.55 -3.87 12.40
CA LYS A 53 14.39 -4.79 12.38
C LYS A 53 13.09 -4.13 12.83
N MET A 54 13.20 -3.12 13.69
CA MET A 54 12.07 -2.36 14.19
C MET A 54 11.43 -1.50 13.11
N ASP A 55 12.20 -0.93 12.18
CA ASP A 55 11.68 -0.07 11.12
C ASP A 55 10.72 -0.82 10.19
N LYS A 56 11.01 -2.07 9.87
CA LYS A 56 10.11 -2.94 9.12
C LYS A 56 8.74 -3.10 9.81
N LYS A 57 8.75 -3.28 11.15
CA LYS A 57 7.53 -3.37 11.97
C LYS A 57 6.79 -2.04 12.03
N ILE A 58 7.51 -0.92 12.17
CA ILE A 58 6.94 0.43 12.20
C ILE A 58 6.25 0.73 10.86
N LEU A 59 6.92 0.47 9.73
CA LEU A 59 6.38 0.64 8.39
C LEU A 59 5.06 -0.11 8.24
N LYS A 60 5.07 -1.42 8.46
CA LYS A 60 3.87 -2.25 8.33
C LYS A 60 2.74 -1.74 9.20
N THR A 61 3.02 -1.57 10.51
CA THR A 61 1.98 -1.22 11.49
C THR A 61 1.31 0.10 11.15
N ILE A 62 2.08 1.14 10.79
CA ILE A 62 1.52 2.47 10.51
C ILE A 62 0.79 2.48 9.16
N LEU A 63 1.33 1.83 8.12
CA LEU A 63 0.65 1.71 6.83
C LEU A 63 -0.70 1.01 6.98
N GLU A 64 -0.74 -0.16 7.63
CA GLU A 64 -1.98 -0.90 7.86
C GLU A 64 -2.98 -0.12 8.75
N TYR A 65 -2.47 0.59 9.77
CA TYR A 65 -3.32 1.44 10.64
C TYR A 65 -3.98 2.57 9.84
N LEU A 66 -3.22 3.24 8.97
CA LEU A 66 -3.74 4.36 8.19
C LEU A 66 -4.78 3.91 7.16
N ASP A 67 -4.58 2.76 6.50
CA ASP A 67 -5.56 2.18 5.57
C ASP A 67 -6.81 1.60 6.26
N THR A 68 -6.70 1.28 7.54
CA THR A 68 -7.83 0.70 8.27
C THR A 68 -8.90 1.76 8.59
N PRO A 69 -10.18 1.49 8.26
CA PRO A 69 -11.28 2.37 8.61
C PRO A 69 -11.30 2.74 10.10
N PRO A 70 -11.59 4.01 10.45
CA PRO A 70 -11.49 4.49 11.84
C PRO A 70 -12.27 3.65 12.87
N TYR A 71 -13.42 3.12 12.49
CA TYR A 71 -14.27 2.31 13.39
C TYR A 71 -13.67 0.95 13.75
N LEU A 72 -12.71 0.43 12.95
CA LEU A 72 -12.01 -0.84 13.21
C LEU A 72 -10.69 -0.66 13.95
N ARG A 73 -10.09 0.54 13.94
CA ARG A 73 -8.73 0.75 14.44
C ARG A 73 -8.52 0.28 15.88
N LYS A 74 -9.44 0.61 16.78
CA LYS A 74 -9.35 0.20 18.20
C LYS A 74 -9.43 -1.31 18.41
N LYS A 75 -10.06 -2.05 17.48
CA LYS A 75 -10.24 -3.50 17.57
C LYS A 75 -9.03 -4.25 17.00
N ILE A 76 -8.48 -3.73 15.90
CA ILE A 76 -7.38 -4.36 15.19
C ILE A 76 -6.03 -3.99 15.81
N PHE A 77 -5.90 -2.74 16.27
CA PHE A 77 -4.65 -2.23 16.83
C PHE A 77 -4.80 -1.91 18.32
N PRO A 78 -4.22 -2.74 19.21
CA PRO A 78 -4.15 -2.41 20.63
C PRO A 78 -3.29 -1.16 20.86
N LYS A 79 -3.33 -0.60 22.07
CA LYS A 79 -2.42 0.49 22.44
C LYS A 79 -0.98 0.03 22.34
N MET A 80 -0.20 0.65 21.47
CA MET A 80 1.23 0.37 21.25
C MET A 80 2.01 1.65 21.01
N TRP A 81 3.27 1.66 21.43
CA TRP A 81 4.14 2.83 21.31
C TRP A 81 4.36 3.29 19.85
N ILE A 82 4.34 2.35 18.90
CA ILE A 82 4.47 2.65 17.47
C ILE A 82 3.38 3.64 17.00
N LEU A 83 2.17 3.53 17.55
CA LEU A 83 1.03 4.37 17.20
C LEU A 83 0.86 5.61 18.10
N LYS A 84 1.88 5.95 18.92
CA LYS A 84 1.83 7.10 19.82
C LYS A 84 1.43 8.40 19.13
N HIS A 85 1.87 8.60 17.90
CA HIS A 85 1.62 9.82 17.13
C HIS A 85 0.54 9.65 16.04
N ALA A 86 -0.16 8.52 16.01
CA ALA A 86 -1.15 8.23 14.95
C ALA A 86 -2.32 9.24 14.92
N GLY A 87 -2.66 9.85 16.05
CA GLY A 87 -3.76 10.83 16.17
C GLY A 87 -3.50 12.18 15.48
N ILE A 88 -2.25 12.55 15.23
CA ILE A 88 -1.88 13.82 14.57
C ILE A 88 -1.54 13.65 13.08
N LEU A 89 -1.53 12.41 12.58
CA LEU A 89 -1.24 12.15 11.18
C LEU A 89 -2.42 12.56 10.28
N PRO A 90 -2.15 13.10 9.08
CA PRO A 90 -3.19 13.44 8.13
C PRO A 90 -4.07 12.23 7.80
N PRO A 91 -5.41 12.35 7.88
CA PRO A 91 -6.29 11.22 7.61
C PRO A 91 -6.28 10.86 6.12
N ILE A 92 -6.36 9.57 5.84
CA ILE A 92 -6.67 9.06 4.51
C ILE A 92 -8.20 9.10 4.37
N LYS A 93 -8.74 10.00 3.58
CA LYS A 93 -10.19 10.08 3.34
C LYS A 93 -10.60 9.24 2.13
N SER A 94 -10.28 7.94 2.14
CA SER A 94 -10.67 7.01 1.07
C SER A 94 -12.15 6.64 1.12
N PRO A 95 -12.77 6.23 0.01
CA PRO A 95 -14.18 5.83 -0.02
C PRO A 95 -14.55 4.72 0.96
N HIS A 96 -13.62 3.82 1.27
CA HIS A 96 -13.81 2.74 2.24
C HIS A 96 -13.69 3.18 3.71
N HIS A 97 -13.18 4.40 3.98
CA HIS A 97 -13.16 4.99 5.33
C HIS A 97 -14.53 5.56 5.72
N LYS A 98 -15.56 4.75 5.57
CA LYS A 98 -16.93 5.12 5.95
C LYS A 98 -17.00 5.44 7.43
N ALA A 99 -17.90 6.34 7.81
CA ALA A 99 -18.20 6.63 9.20
C ALA A 99 -19.03 5.50 9.84
N LEU A 100 -19.10 5.50 11.17
CA LEU A 100 -20.15 4.80 11.90
C LEU A 100 -21.51 5.31 11.42
N ILE A 101 -22.42 4.41 11.11
CA ILE A 101 -23.79 4.78 10.72
C ILE A 101 -24.81 4.01 11.54
N ASP A 102 -25.99 4.59 11.65
CA ASP A 102 -27.17 3.92 12.18
C ASP A 102 -27.52 2.73 11.27
N ILE A 103 -27.85 1.59 11.88
CA ILE A 103 -28.23 0.36 11.21
C ILE A 103 -29.39 0.57 10.22
N LYS A 104 -30.31 1.50 10.52
CA LYS A 104 -31.44 1.85 9.66
C LYS A 104 -31.05 2.48 8.32
N LYS A 105 -29.82 3.00 8.23
CA LYS A 105 -29.26 3.66 7.03
C LYS A 105 -28.45 2.71 6.15
N ILE A 106 -28.24 1.46 6.58
CA ILE A 106 -27.48 0.52 5.81
C ILE A 106 -28.27 0.04 4.60
N ARG A 107 -27.60 -0.03 3.46
CA ARG A 107 -28.23 -0.48 2.21
C ARG A 107 -27.97 -1.96 1.99
N ASN A 108 -28.94 -2.63 1.35
CA ASN A 108 -28.70 -3.98 0.83
C ASN A 108 -27.60 -3.92 -0.24
N GLN A 109 -26.73 -4.92 -0.27
CA GLN A 109 -25.56 -4.99 -1.13
C GLN A 109 -24.46 -3.96 -0.79
N GLU A 110 -24.57 -3.28 0.36
CA GLU A 110 -23.50 -2.36 0.81
C GLU A 110 -22.22 -3.15 1.16
N ILE A 111 -21.09 -2.62 0.69
CA ILE A 111 -19.76 -3.20 0.92
C ILE A 111 -19.05 -2.40 2.00
N ARG A 112 -18.46 -3.11 2.98
CA ARG A 112 -17.72 -2.54 4.09
C ARG A 112 -16.54 -3.44 4.49
N PHE A 113 -15.48 -2.82 5.02
CA PHE A 113 -14.54 -3.59 5.82
C PHE A 113 -15.16 -3.95 7.16
N GLY A 114 -14.84 -5.14 7.65
CA GLY A 114 -15.26 -5.62 8.95
C GLY A 114 -14.15 -6.37 9.69
N PHE A 115 -14.38 -6.61 10.97
CA PHE A 115 -13.54 -7.46 11.79
C PHE A 115 -14.38 -8.62 12.33
N VAL A 116 -13.93 -9.85 12.04
CA VAL A 116 -14.70 -11.05 12.39
C VAL A 116 -14.47 -11.44 13.84
N VAL A 117 -15.56 -11.63 14.56
CA VAL A 117 -15.60 -12.03 15.98
C VAL A 117 -16.48 -13.27 16.16
N LYS A 118 -16.22 -14.04 17.22
CA LYS A 118 -17.05 -15.17 17.61
C LYS A 118 -17.97 -14.76 18.77
N GLN A 119 -19.25 -15.07 18.67
CA GLN A 119 -20.23 -14.90 19.74
C GLN A 119 -21.20 -16.09 19.71
N ASN A 120 -21.42 -16.75 20.87
CA ASN A 120 -22.35 -17.88 21.01
C ASN A 120 -22.21 -18.95 19.91
N ASP A 121 -20.94 -19.40 19.69
CA ASP A 121 -20.54 -20.38 18.67
C ASP A 121 -20.81 -20.01 17.20
N SER A 122 -21.31 -18.83 16.94
CA SER A 122 -21.48 -18.28 15.58
C SER A 122 -20.48 -17.18 15.29
N LEU A 123 -20.19 -16.99 14.00
CA LEU A 123 -19.32 -15.91 13.53
C LEU A 123 -20.16 -14.69 13.16
N TYR A 124 -19.67 -13.56 13.60
CA TYR A 124 -20.22 -12.24 13.31
C TYR A 124 -19.13 -11.32 12.79
N VAL A 125 -19.52 -10.30 12.06
CA VAL A 125 -18.62 -9.26 11.58
C VAL A 125 -19.05 -7.89 12.11
N ASP A 126 -18.08 -7.18 12.66
CA ASP A 126 -18.25 -5.78 13.04
C ASP A 126 -17.86 -4.89 11.86
N VAL A 127 -18.79 -4.24 11.26
CA VAL A 127 -18.65 -3.33 10.12
C VAL A 127 -18.85 -1.86 10.49
N GLY A 128 -18.74 -1.52 11.77
CA GLY A 128 -18.96 -0.16 12.28
C GLY A 128 -20.43 0.23 12.40
N LEU A 129 -21.26 -0.70 12.80
CA LEU A 129 -22.66 -0.50 13.17
C LEU A 129 -22.83 -0.70 14.68
N GLU A 130 -23.97 -0.30 15.23
CA GLU A 130 -24.32 -0.55 16.63
C GLU A 130 -24.44 -2.04 16.95
N LYS A 131 -24.76 -2.86 15.96
CA LYS A 131 -24.93 -4.31 16.10
C LYS A 131 -23.97 -5.05 15.18
N LEU A 132 -23.54 -6.22 15.62
CA LEU A 132 -22.80 -7.17 14.81
C LEU A 132 -23.70 -7.76 13.72
N ILE A 133 -23.13 -8.03 12.56
CA ILE A 133 -23.81 -8.70 11.44
C ILE A 133 -23.42 -10.17 11.43
N GLN A 134 -24.39 -11.07 11.24
CA GLN A 134 -24.09 -12.49 11.08
C GLN A 134 -23.20 -12.71 9.85
N TYR A 135 -22.12 -13.45 10.03
CA TYR A 135 -21.10 -13.65 9.01
C TYR A 135 -21.08 -15.11 8.54
N LYS A 136 -21.18 -15.29 7.23
CA LYS A 136 -21.21 -16.62 6.60
C LYS A 136 -19.84 -17.17 6.20
N GLY A 137 -18.75 -16.43 6.42
CA GLY A 137 -17.38 -16.88 6.15
C GLY A 137 -16.72 -17.60 7.34
N ASN A 138 -15.40 -17.81 7.25
CA ASN A 138 -14.59 -18.54 8.23
C ASN A 138 -13.36 -17.77 8.75
N GLN A 139 -13.28 -16.47 8.58
CA GLN A 139 -12.08 -15.67 8.81
C GLN A 139 -12.00 -15.05 10.22
N LEU A 140 -12.20 -15.87 11.27
CA LEU A 140 -12.17 -15.40 12.67
C LEU A 140 -10.89 -14.59 12.98
N GLY A 141 -11.06 -13.43 13.64
CA GLY A 141 -9.96 -12.57 14.07
C GLY A 141 -9.27 -11.79 12.95
N LYS A 142 -9.84 -11.75 11.73
CA LYS A 142 -9.26 -11.04 10.60
C LYS A 142 -10.10 -9.84 10.16
N LYS A 143 -9.42 -8.86 9.54
CA LYS A 143 -10.05 -7.78 8.76
C LYS A 143 -10.49 -8.41 7.43
N VAL A 144 -11.75 -8.28 7.10
CA VAL A 144 -12.36 -8.83 5.88
C VAL A 144 -13.12 -7.74 5.13
N LEU A 145 -13.22 -7.88 3.82
CA LEU A 145 -14.14 -7.10 3.02
C LEU A 145 -15.43 -7.90 2.86
N VAL A 146 -16.55 -7.32 3.26
CA VAL A 146 -17.83 -8.01 3.23
C VAL A 146 -18.90 -7.23 2.50
N LYS A 147 -19.79 -7.97 1.87
CA LYS A 147 -20.99 -7.48 1.23
C LYS A 147 -22.19 -7.84 2.11
N ILE A 148 -23.03 -6.86 2.42
CA ILE A 148 -24.24 -7.08 3.22
C ILE A 148 -25.34 -7.57 2.30
N THR A 149 -25.63 -8.87 2.35
CA THR A 149 -26.57 -9.53 1.44
C THR A 149 -28.03 -9.36 1.88
N ASN A 150 -28.25 -9.15 3.18
CA ASN A 150 -29.55 -8.88 3.74
C ASN A 150 -29.43 -7.84 4.86
N ASN A 151 -29.99 -6.67 4.67
CA ASN A 151 -29.97 -5.59 5.65
C ASN A 151 -31.07 -5.68 6.71
N VAL A 152 -32.07 -6.53 6.52
CA VAL A 152 -33.15 -6.82 7.49
C VAL A 152 -32.69 -7.87 8.49
N GLN A 153 -32.19 -9.01 8.00
CA GLN A 153 -31.66 -10.10 8.82
C GLN A 153 -30.20 -9.90 9.22
N LEU A 154 -29.55 -8.85 8.73
CA LEU A 154 -28.14 -8.53 8.99
C LEU A 154 -27.19 -9.70 8.66
N LEU A 155 -27.19 -10.09 7.41
CA LEU A 155 -26.30 -11.12 6.86
C LEU A 155 -25.19 -10.49 6.03
N ALA A 156 -23.96 -10.99 6.18
CA ALA A 156 -22.80 -10.57 5.41
C ALA A 156 -21.97 -11.76 4.92
N GLU A 157 -21.41 -11.62 3.73
CA GLU A 157 -20.55 -12.60 3.06
C GLU A 157 -19.26 -11.93 2.61
N ASP A 158 -18.16 -12.71 2.51
CA ASP A 158 -16.90 -12.23 1.96
C ASP A 158 -17.05 -11.81 0.51
N ILE A 159 -16.32 -10.76 0.15
CA ILE A 159 -16.13 -10.34 -1.22
C ILE A 159 -14.66 -9.96 -1.44
N SER A 160 -14.10 -10.32 -2.59
CA SER A 160 -12.74 -9.91 -2.93
C SER A 160 -12.71 -8.47 -3.48
N LYS A 161 -11.58 -7.77 -3.28
CA LYS A 161 -11.40 -6.40 -3.82
C LYS A 161 -11.54 -6.34 -5.34
N GLU A 162 -11.21 -7.42 -6.04
CA GLU A 162 -11.29 -7.55 -7.50
C GLU A 162 -12.73 -7.53 -8.03
N ASN A 163 -13.68 -7.96 -7.19
CA ASN A 163 -15.10 -8.04 -7.51
C ASN A 163 -15.88 -6.79 -7.06
N VAL A 164 -15.17 -5.71 -6.72
CA VAL A 164 -15.78 -4.47 -6.23
C VAL A 164 -15.29 -3.29 -7.04
N ASP A 165 -16.22 -2.43 -7.45
CA ASP A 165 -15.87 -1.20 -8.13
C ASP A 165 -15.16 -0.21 -7.21
N GLY A 166 -14.19 0.51 -7.79
CA GLY A 166 -13.46 1.57 -7.11
C GLY A 166 -12.28 1.08 -6.28
N TYR A 167 -11.66 2.02 -5.57
CA TYR A 167 -10.47 1.79 -4.76
C TYR A 167 -10.84 1.39 -3.32
N TRP A 168 -10.29 0.26 -2.87
CA TRP A 168 -10.54 -0.32 -1.55
C TRP A 168 -9.27 -0.44 -0.69
N GLY A 169 -8.38 0.54 -0.83
CA GLY A 169 -7.13 0.56 -0.09
C GLY A 169 -6.07 -0.39 -0.62
N TYR A 170 -4.92 -0.37 0.02
CA TYR A 170 -3.76 -1.20 -0.35
C TYR A 170 -3.56 -2.34 0.65
N ASP A 171 -2.82 -3.37 0.20
CA ASP A 171 -2.31 -4.43 1.05
C ASP A 171 -0.80 -4.23 1.26
N VAL A 172 -0.31 -4.53 2.48
CA VAL A 172 1.11 -4.44 2.81
C VAL A 172 1.71 -5.83 2.83
N GLN A 173 2.70 -6.06 1.97
CA GLN A 173 3.38 -7.33 1.78
C GLN A 173 4.88 -7.20 2.07
N PHE A 174 5.54 -8.32 2.27
CA PHE A 174 6.99 -8.38 2.43
C PHE A 174 7.62 -9.23 1.34
N ALA A 175 8.80 -8.81 0.91
CA ALA A 175 9.70 -9.62 0.09
C ALA A 175 11.05 -9.77 0.79
N ASP A 176 11.66 -10.95 0.64
CA ASP A 176 12.93 -11.25 1.31
C ASP A 176 14.11 -10.48 0.72
N SER A 177 14.06 -10.19 -0.58
CA SER A 177 15.06 -9.40 -1.29
C SER A 177 14.46 -8.71 -2.51
N LEU A 178 15.17 -7.72 -3.03
CA LEU A 178 14.79 -7.06 -4.28
C LEU A 178 14.88 -8.04 -5.46
N SER A 179 15.92 -8.85 -5.54
CA SER A 179 16.10 -9.82 -6.63
C SER A 179 15.02 -10.88 -6.66
N THR A 180 14.59 -11.39 -5.50
CA THR A 180 13.48 -12.33 -5.38
C THR A 180 12.16 -11.69 -5.81
N LEU A 181 11.91 -10.47 -5.38
CA LEU A 181 10.73 -9.71 -5.79
C LEU A 181 10.66 -9.56 -7.30
N LEU A 182 11.75 -9.08 -7.93
CA LEU A 182 11.80 -8.88 -9.38
C LEU A 182 11.64 -10.20 -10.16
N GLY A 183 12.16 -11.31 -9.63
CA GLY A 183 12.04 -12.63 -10.27
C GLY A 183 10.63 -13.22 -10.22
N ASN A 184 9.82 -12.81 -9.24
CA ASN A 184 8.45 -13.31 -9.04
C ASN A 184 7.38 -12.32 -9.52
N THR A 185 7.79 -11.15 -10.06
CA THR A 185 6.82 -10.14 -10.52
C THR A 185 6.32 -10.49 -11.92
N GLU A 186 5.02 -10.57 -12.05
CA GLU A 186 4.33 -10.66 -13.33
C GLU A 186 3.91 -9.27 -13.81
N GLY A 187 4.15 -8.96 -15.09
CA GLY A 187 3.83 -7.66 -15.70
C GLY A 187 5.02 -6.72 -15.78
N GLU A 188 4.74 -5.43 -15.89
CA GLU A 188 5.77 -4.42 -16.13
C GLU A 188 6.40 -3.94 -14.81
N VAL A 189 7.72 -3.79 -14.83
CA VAL A 189 8.50 -3.26 -13.72
C VAL A 189 9.17 -1.96 -14.14
N LEU A 190 8.94 -0.91 -13.36
CA LEU A 190 9.62 0.38 -13.48
C LEU A 190 10.51 0.59 -12.25
N MET A 191 11.82 0.69 -12.45
CA MET A 191 12.79 0.97 -11.39
C MET A 191 13.20 2.44 -11.43
N THR A 192 12.97 3.18 -10.33
CA THR A 192 13.34 4.60 -10.27
C THR A 192 14.84 4.77 -10.02
N SER A 193 15.48 5.65 -10.79
CA SER A 193 16.90 5.99 -10.62
C SER A 193 17.22 7.34 -11.23
N VAL A 194 18.03 8.15 -10.55
CA VAL A 194 18.56 9.42 -11.10
C VAL A 194 19.42 9.15 -12.34
N GLU A 195 20.16 8.04 -12.35
CA GLU A 195 21.02 7.62 -13.47
C GLU A 195 20.25 6.85 -14.56
N GLY A 196 18.94 6.70 -14.42
CA GLY A 196 18.09 6.05 -15.41
C GLY A 196 17.87 6.89 -16.66
N SER A 197 17.38 6.27 -17.72
CA SER A 197 16.92 7.01 -18.89
C SER A 197 15.68 7.86 -18.55
N GLN A 198 15.53 9.00 -19.22
CA GLN A 198 14.35 9.85 -18.98
C GLN A 198 13.06 9.09 -19.28
N PHE A 199 12.13 9.08 -18.34
CA PHE A 199 10.85 8.38 -18.46
C PHE A 199 10.09 8.73 -19.75
N THR A 200 10.08 10.02 -20.12
CA THR A 200 9.38 10.55 -21.31
C THR A 200 9.83 9.92 -22.64
N ARG A 201 11.05 9.36 -22.69
CA ARG A 201 11.58 8.70 -23.89
C ARG A 201 11.01 7.29 -24.12
N HIS A 202 10.51 6.67 -23.05
CA HIS A 202 10.08 5.26 -23.06
C HIS A 202 8.60 5.08 -22.68
N VAL A 203 7.94 6.20 -22.37
CA VAL A 203 6.59 6.16 -21.79
C VAL A 203 5.57 5.47 -22.71
N ASN A 204 5.61 5.74 -24.03
CA ASN A 204 4.61 5.20 -24.95
C ASN A 204 4.69 3.67 -25.00
N ASP A 205 5.90 3.10 -25.19
CA ASP A 205 6.10 1.66 -25.22
C ASP A 205 5.75 1.01 -23.88
N LEU A 206 6.10 1.67 -22.77
CA LEU A 206 5.77 1.20 -21.44
C LEU A 206 4.25 1.17 -21.21
N MET A 207 3.55 2.23 -21.62
CA MET A 207 2.08 2.30 -21.46
C MET A 207 1.34 1.23 -22.27
N ILE A 208 1.82 0.88 -23.47
CA ILE A 208 1.27 -0.22 -24.26
C ILE A 208 1.41 -1.53 -23.47
N LYS A 209 2.61 -1.85 -23.01
CA LYS A 209 2.87 -3.07 -22.25
C LYS A 209 2.08 -3.15 -20.94
N ILE A 210 1.92 -2.04 -20.21
CA ILE A 210 1.11 -1.98 -19.01
C ILE A 210 -0.38 -2.22 -19.32
N LYS A 211 -0.90 -1.68 -20.43
CA LYS A 211 -2.29 -1.92 -20.85
C LYS A 211 -2.54 -3.39 -21.22
N GLU A 212 -1.54 -4.08 -21.75
CA GLU A 212 -1.58 -5.50 -22.08
C GLU A 212 -1.51 -6.39 -20.84
N SER A 213 -0.48 -6.18 -19.99
CA SER A 213 -0.24 -6.98 -18.79
C SER A 213 -1.22 -6.68 -17.66
N LYS A 214 -1.77 -5.46 -17.62
CA LYS A 214 -2.62 -4.91 -16.56
C LYS A 214 -1.95 -4.85 -15.17
N ASN A 215 -0.63 -5.08 -15.09
CA ASN A 215 0.14 -5.05 -13.86
C ASN A 215 1.34 -4.11 -14.01
N LEU A 216 1.52 -3.22 -13.05
CA LEU A 216 2.70 -2.35 -12.95
C LEU A 216 3.26 -2.38 -11.53
N LEU A 217 4.54 -2.73 -11.40
CA LEU A 217 5.31 -2.58 -10.19
C LEU A 217 6.29 -1.41 -10.33
N VAL A 218 6.16 -0.39 -9.48
CA VAL A 218 7.11 0.73 -9.38
C VAL A 218 8.05 0.51 -8.20
N VAL A 219 9.34 0.41 -8.45
CA VAL A 219 10.35 0.09 -7.44
C VAL A 219 11.17 1.33 -7.10
N PHE A 220 11.26 1.66 -5.82
CA PHE A 220 12.01 2.79 -5.28
C PHE A 220 13.27 2.33 -4.56
N GLY A 221 14.38 3.05 -4.80
CA GLY A 221 15.64 2.83 -4.07
C GLY A 221 15.60 3.38 -2.65
N GLY A 222 16.59 3.03 -1.84
CA GLY A 222 16.72 3.57 -0.48
C GLY A 222 17.28 4.99 -0.45
N PRO A 223 17.15 5.69 0.70
CA PRO A 223 17.67 7.05 0.86
C PRO A 223 19.20 7.15 0.76
N LYS A 224 19.92 6.09 1.18
CA LYS A 224 21.40 6.07 1.12
C LYS A 224 21.92 5.50 -0.19
N PHE A 225 21.30 4.44 -0.69
CA PHE A 225 21.73 3.74 -1.89
C PHE A 225 20.56 3.46 -2.82
N GLY A 226 20.81 3.65 -4.12
CA GLY A 226 19.84 3.34 -5.17
C GLY A 226 19.71 1.83 -5.44
N LEU A 227 18.73 1.46 -6.25
CA LEU A 227 18.42 0.07 -6.58
C LEU A 227 19.60 -0.70 -7.19
N ARG A 228 20.46 -0.04 -7.96
CA ARG A 228 21.67 -0.69 -8.54
C ARG A 228 22.57 -1.25 -7.44
N LYS A 229 22.84 -0.44 -6.40
CA LYS A 229 23.68 -0.86 -5.28
C LYS A 229 23.07 -2.00 -4.47
N ILE A 230 21.76 -1.97 -4.28
CA ILE A 230 21.02 -3.06 -3.59
C ILE A 230 21.18 -4.36 -4.37
N LEU A 231 20.95 -4.35 -5.69
CA LEU A 231 21.10 -5.53 -6.56
C LEU A 231 22.54 -6.05 -6.61
N GLU A 232 23.55 -5.16 -6.63
CA GLU A 232 24.94 -5.55 -6.52
C GLU A 232 25.24 -6.30 -5.22
N CYS A 233 24.73 -5.82 -4.09
CA CYS A 233 24.89 -6.47 -2.79
C CYS A 233 24.20 -7.84 -2.74
N GLU A 234 23.17 -8.07 -3.56
CA GLU A 234 22.50 -9.36 -3.74
C GLU A 234 23.19 -10.25 -4.80
N ASN A 235 24.36 -9.86 -5.30
CA ASN A 235 25.09 -10.57 -6.37
C ASN A 235 24.26 -10.76 -7.65
N LYS A 236 23.27 -9.90 -7.90
CA LYS A 236 22.42 -9.96 -9.08
C LYS A 236 23.03 -9.12 -10.21
N LYS A 237 23.31 -9.75 -11.34
CA LYS A 237 23.73 -9.01 -12.54
C LYS A 237 22.58 -8.13 -13.03
N ILE A 238 22.88 -6.84 -13.17
CA ILE A 238 21.96 -5.87 -13.75
C ILE A 238 22.02 -6.04 -15.27
N SER A 239 20.95 -6.53 -15.87
CA SER A 239 20.88 -6.60 -17.34
C SER A 239 20.65 -5.19 -17.92
N SER A 240 21.12 -4.96 -19.13
CA SER A 240 20.88 -3.70 -19.88
C SER A 240 19.39 -3.43 -20.13
N ASN A 241 18.55 -4.46 -20.03
CA ASN A 241 17.10 -4.38 -20.24
C ASN A 241 16.32 -4.00 -18.95
N ASN A 242 16.99 -3.74 -17.84
CA ASN A 242 16.31 -3.29 -16.66
C ASN A 242 15.77 -1.86 -16.86
N ASN A 243 14.48 -1.67 -16.69
CA ASN A 243 13.76 -0.40 -16.88
C ASN A 243 14.09 0.61 -15.78
N PHE A 244 15.36 1.07 -15.72
CA PHE A 244 15.73 2.18 -14.84
C PHE A 244 15.32 3.50 -15.48
N MET A 245 14.41 4.21 -14.79
CA MET A 245 13.83 5.45 -15.29
C MET A 245 14.13 6.62 -14.36
N ASN A 246 14.60 7.73 -14.94
CA ASN A 246 14.67 9.01 -14.27
C ASN A 246 13.31 9.72 -14.43
N MET A 247 12.61 9.84 -13.31
CA MET A 247 11.28 10.48 -13.24
C MET A 247 11.39 12.00 -13.10
N PHE A 248 12.53 12.52 -12.66
CA PHE A 248 12.77 13.93 -12.36
C PHE A 248 14.02 14.45 -13.09
N PRO A 249 14.02 14.49 -14.44
CA PRO A 249 15.17 15.00 -15.18
C PRO A 249 15.39 16.49 -14.83
N MET A 250 16.66 16.89 -14.73
CA MET A 250 17.07 18.26 -14.39
C MET A 250 16.56 18.75 -13.02
N GLN A 251 16.47 17.85 -12.02
CA GLN A 251 16.11 18.27 -10.66
C GLN A 251 17.07 19.35 -10.12
N GLY A 252 16.52 20.37 -9.47
CA GLY A 252 17.30 21.48 -8.92
C GLY A 252 17.91 21.21 -7.54
N THR A 253 17.52 20.09 -6.90
CA THR A 253 18.06 19.64 -5.62
C THR A 253 19.02 18.48 -5.82
N GLN A 254 19.98 18.32 -4.93
CA GLN A 254 20.92 17.18 -4.99
C GLN A 254 20.17 15.85 -4.94
N THR A 255 19.14 15.76 -4.12
CA THR A 255 18.28 14.57 -3.95
C THR A 255 16.82 14.96 -3.89
N VAL A 256 15.94 14.12 -4.43
CA VAL A 256 14.51 14.14 -4.16
C VAL A 256 14.27 13.24 -2.96
N ARG A 257 13.55 13.71 -1.94
CA ARG A 257 13.25 12.90 -0.75
C ARG A 257 12.41 11.69 -1.13
N PHE A 258 12.55 10.64 -0.34
CA PHE A 258 11.90 9.36 -0.64
C PHE A 258 10.37 9.46 -0.83
N GLU A 259 9.69 10.15 0.09
CA GLU A 259 8.24 10.41 0.03
C GLU A 259 7.83 11.31 -1.14
N GLU A 260 8.68 12.27 -1.51
CA GLU A 260 8.49 13.16 -2.67
C GLU A 260 8.65 12.36 -3.98
N ALA A 261 9.65 11.48 -4.02
CA ALA A 261 9.87 10.60 -5.18
C ALA A 261 8.66 9.70 -5.43
N ILE A 262 8.05 9.14 -4.39
CA ILE A 262 6.83 8.33 -4.52
C ILE A 262 5.67 9.20 -5.06
N LEU A 263 5.40 10.34 -4.43
CA LEU A 263 4.31 11.23 -4.83
C LEU A 263 4.45 11.69 -6.29
N GLY A 264 5.63 12.19 -6.65
CA GLY A 264 5.89 12.71 -7.99
C GLY A 264 5.87 11.63 -9.05
N THR A 265 6.50 10.47 -8.79
CA THR A 265 6.49 9.33 -9.73
C THR A 265 5.08 8.83 -9.98
N LEU A 266 4.29 8.61 -8.93
CA LEU A 266 2.91 8.17 -9.07
C LEU A 266 2.02 9.20 -9.78
N SER A 267 2.24 10.50 -9.54
CA SER A 267 1.55 11.58 -10.24
C SER A 267 1.84 11.57 -11.75
N ILE A 268 3.09 11.41 -12.13
CA ILE A 268 3.50 11.31 -13.53
C ILE A 268 2.84 10.09 -14.19
N ILE A 269 2.98 8.92 -13.58
CA ILE A 269 2.41 7.66 -14.10
C ILE A 269 0.90 7.77 -14.25
N ASN A 270 0.21 8.32 -13.25
CA ASN A 270 -1.25 8.47 -13.27
C ASN A 270 -1.74 9.29 -14.48
N ASN A 271 -1.03 10.37 -14.83
CA ASN A 271 -1.39 11.16 -15.99
C ASN A 271 -1.34 10.37 -17.30
N TYR A 272 -0.36 9.47 -17.46
CA TYR A 272 -0.23 8.64 -18.66
C TYR A 272 -1.15 7.43 -18.67
N LEU A 273 -1.53 6.92 -17.50
CA LEU A 273 -2.48 5.80 -17.40
C LEU A 273 -3.92 6.21 -17.73
N HIS A 274 -4.25 7.50 -17.56
CA HIS A 274 -5.60 8.04 -17.73
C HIS A 274 -5.71 9.08 -18.86
N ALA A 275 -4.65 9.22 -19.68
CA ALA A 275 -4.61 10.05 -20.89
C ALA A 275 -5.21 9.29 -22.13
#